data_3c85cec905142044ae14e0292743d5a1
#
_entry.id   3c85cec905142044ae14e0292743d5a1
#
_cell.length_a   1.000
_cell.length_b   1.000
_cell.length_c   1.000
_cell.angle_alpha   90.00
_cell.angle_beta   90.00
_cell.angle_gamma   90.00
#
_symmetry.space_group_name_H-M   'P 1'
#
loop_
_entity.id
_entity.type
_entity.pdbx_description
1 polymer ?
#
loop_
_entity_poly.entity_id
_entity_poly.type
_entity_poly.pdbx_seq_one_letter_code
_entity_poly.pdbx_strand_id
1 'polypeptide(L)'
;MMDAKELIARRIAAELRDGDLVNLGIGIPTLVSNYIPAGVRIFFQSENGIIGMGPVPEKGMENRDLTNAGGQCITALPGSATFDSAMSFSIIRGGHLDITVLGGLQVDERGILANWMVPGKMVPGMGGAMDLVTGAKRVIVAMTHT
;
A
#
# COMPACT_ATOMS: atom_id res chain seq x y z
N MET A 1 -12.49 -9.85 -21.23
CA MET A 1 -12.56 -8.42 -20.92
C MET A 1 -11.74 -8.22 -19.64
N MET A 2 -10.80 -7.28 -19.62
CA MET A 2 -9.97 -7.03 -18.44
C MET A 2 -10.84 -6.52 -17.29
N ASP A 3 -10.66 -7.04 -16.09
CA ASP A 3 -11.36 -6.56 -14.89
C ASP A 3 -10.94 -5.11 -14.58
N ALA A 4 -11.91 -4.29 -14.14
CA ALA A 4 -11.65 -2.87 -13.81
C ALA A 4 -10.55 -2.72 -12.72
N LYS A 5 -10.52 -3.59 -11.74
CA LYS A 5 -9.49 -3.59 -10.68
C LYS A 5 -8.10 -3.90 -11.25
N GLU A 6 -8.03 -4.84 -12.17
CA GLU A 6 -6.79 -5.17 -12.87
C GLU A 6 -6.27 -3.99 -13.69
N LEU A 7 -7.17 -3.31 -14.43
CA LEU A 7 -6.81 -2.12 -15.21
C LEU A 7 -6.25 -1.01 -14.32
N ILE A 8 -6.89 -0.74 -13.17
CA ILE A 8 -6.44 0.25 -12.20
C ILE A 8 -5.04 -0.14 -11.67
N ALA A 9 -4.86 -1.40 -11.26
CA ALA A 9 -3.60 -1.86 -10.73
C ALA A 9 -2.44 -1.77 -11.74
N ARG A 10 -2.67 -2.15 -13.00
CA ARG A 10 -1.69 -2.01 -14.10
C ARG A 10 -1.33 -0.55 -14.38
N ARG A 11 -2.33 0.33 -14.37
CA ARG A 11 -2.10 1.76 -14.58
C ARG A 11 -1.23 2.36 -13.48
N ILE A 12 -1.49 1.98 -12.22
CA ILE A 12 -0.69 2.44 -11.08
C ILE A 12 0.73 1.86 -11.15
N ALA A 13 0.87 0.56 -11.44
CA ALA A 13 2.19 -0.07 -11.55
C ALA A 13 3.10 0.62 -12.58
N ALA A 14 2.52 1.14 -13.66
CA ALA A 14 3.26 1.88 -14.69
C ALA A 14 3.77 3.27 -14.22
N GLU A 15 3.28 3.77 -13.08
CA GLU A 15 3.74 5.03 -12.47
C GLU A 15 4.95 4.85 -11.53
N LEU A 16 5.23 3.60 -11.14
CA LEU A 16 6.30 3.28 -10.20
C LEU A 16 7.65 3.27 -10.90
N ARG A 17 8.69 3.69 -10.20
CA ARG A 17 10.05 3.79 -10.72
C ARG A 17 10.99 2.87 -9.97
N ASP A 18 12.07 2.46 -10.63
CA ASP A 18 13.11 1.65 -9.99
C ASP A 18 13.68 2.35 -8.74
N GLY A 19 13.70 1.61 -7.64
CA GLY A 19 14.17 2.10 -6.35
C GLY A 19 13.10 2.78 -5.46
N ASP A 20 11.86 2.96 -5.94
CA ASP A 20 10.81 3.56 -5.12
C ASP A 20 10.52 2.75 -3.85
N LEU A 21 10.32 3.45 -2.73
CA LEU A 21 9.75 2.91 -1.50
C LEU A 21 8.24 3.15 -1.52
N VAL A 22 7.47 2.07 -1.58
CA VAL A 22 6.03 2.12 -1.85
C VAL A 22 5.23 1.43 -0.75
N ASN A 23 4.23 2.11 -0.22
CA ASN A 23 3.21 1.51 0.64
C ASN A 23 1.95 1.21 -0.19
N LEU A 24 1.44 -0.01 -0.06
CA LEU A 24 0.20 -0.45 -0.71
C LEU A 24 -0.88 -0.69 0.35
N GLY A 25 -1.96 0.08 0.26
CA GLY A 25 -3.17 -0.15 1.04
C GLY A 25 -3.87 -1.47 0.70
N ILE A 26 -4.87 -1.83 1.49
CA ILE A 26 -5.65 -3.05 1.33
C ILE A 26 -6.60 -2.96 0.12
N GLY A 27 -6.87 -4.09 -0.53
CA GLY A 27 -7.81 -4.19 -1.64
C GLY A 27 -7.17 -3.94 -3.00
N ILE A 28 -7.70 -3.03 -3.81
CA ILE A 28 -7.16 -2.75 -5.16
C ILE A 28 -5.66 -2.41 -5.12
N PRO A 29 -5.15 -1.60 -4.19
CA PRO A 29 -3.74 -1.30 -4.11
C PRO A 29 -2.82 -2.53 -4.03
N THR A 30 -3.20 -3.57 -3.32
CA THR A 30 -2.36 -4.78 -3.20
C THR A 30 -2.12 -5.47 -4.53
N LEU A 31 -3.03 -5.34 -5.49
CA LEU A 31 -2.88 -5.93 -6.82
C LEU A 31 -1.75 -5.30 -7.64
N VAL A 32 -1.34 -4.08 -7.29
CA VAL A 32 -0.29 -3.34 -8.00
C VAL A 32 1.03 -4.12 -8.03
N SER A 33 1.36 -4.82 -6.95
CA SER A 33 2.57 -5.64 -6.84
C SER A 33 2.68 -6.75 -7.91
N ASN A 34 1.55 -7.20 -8.46
CA ASN A 34 1.51 -8.24 -9.48
C ASN A 34 1.88 -7.73 -10.89
N TYR A 35 1.96 -6.41 -11.08
CA TYR A 35 2.11 -5.80 -12.40
C TYR A 35 3.31 -4.89 -12.53
N ILE A 36 4.29 -5.03 -11.61
CA ILE A 36 5.53 -4.26 -11.68
C ILE A 36 6.26 -4.59 -12.99
N PRO A 37 6.66 -3.57 -13.78
CA PRO A 37 7.37 -3.81 -15.03
C PRO A 37 8.68 -4.57 -14.83
N ALA A 38 9.04 -5.40 -15.79
CA ALA A 38 10.31 -6.12 -15.77
C ALA A 38 11.49 -5.13 -15.69
N GLY A 39 12.45 -5.42 -14.82
CA GLY A 39 13.63 -4.57 -14.61
C GLY A 39 13.41 -3.42 -13.62
N VAL A 40 12.19 -3.21 -13.13
CA VAL A 40 11.87 -2.24 -12.08
C VAL A 40 11.86 -2.94 -10.73
N ARG A 41 12.68 -2.48 -9.79
CA ARG A 41 12.73 -3.01 -8.43
C ARG A 41 12.07 -2.03 -7.48
N ILE A 42 11.01 -2.49 -6.81
CA ILE A 42 10.25 -1.72 -5.82
C ILE A 42 10.53 -2.26 -4.42
N PHE A 43 10.71 -1.37 -3.47
CA PHE A 43 10.78 -1.71 -2.05
C PHE A 43 9.38 -1.50 -1.43
N PHE A 44 8.67 -2.59 -1.19
CA PHE A 44 7.37 -2.50 -0.53
C PHE A 44 7.53 -2.35 0.99
N GLN A 45 6.82 -1.38 1.54
CA GLN A 45 6.74 -1.10 2.98
C GLN A 45 5.34 -1.42 3.48
N SER A 46 5.24 -1.97 4.67
CA SER A 46 3.98 -2.06 5.41
C SER A 46 4.11 -1.30 6.72
N GLU A 47 3.10 -0.50 7.06
CA GLU A 47 3.14 0.44 8.19
C GLU A 47 3.25 -0.26 9.55
N ASN A 48 2.92 -1.54 9.65
CA ASN A 48 3.15 -2.32 10.87
C ASN A 48 4.62 -2.62 11.16
N GLY A 49 5.53 -2.40 10.21
CA GLY A 49 6.97 -2.37 10.48
C GLY A 49 7.85 -3.27 9.63
N ILE A 50 7.69 -3.26 8.30
CA ILE A 50 8.62 -3.94 7.39
C ILE A 50 8.90 -3.08 6.14
N ILE A 51 10.16 -3.09 5.69
CA ILE A 51 10.60 -2.70 4.35
C ILE A 51 11.22 -3.91 3.67
N GLY A 52 10.91 -4.10 2.38
CA GLY A 52 11.31 -5.29 1.63
C GLY A 52 10.32 -6.44 1.80
N MET A 53 9.03 -6.10 1.97
CA MET A 53 7.94 -7.06 1.95
C MET A 53 7.90 -7.79 0.62
N GLY A 54 7.84 -9.12 0.67
CA GLY A 54 7.70 -10.00 -0.48
C GLY A 54 6.25 -10.46 -0.69
N PRO A 55 6.04 -11.38 -1.65
CA PRO A 55 4.72 -11.91 -1.95
C PRO A 55 4.14 -12.75 -0.80
N VAL A 56 2.87 -13.11 -0.94
CA VAL A 56 2.22 -14.10 -0.07
C VAL A 56 2.97 -15.43 -0.16
N PRO A 57 3.27 -16.08 0.98
CA PRO A 57 3.97 -17.36 0.96
C PRO A 57 3.11 -18.46 0.33
N GLU A 58 3.77 -19.51 -0.15
CA GLU A 58 3.09 -20.72 -0.59
C GLU A 58 2.34 -21.36 0.59
N LYS A 59 1.26 -22.08 0.28
CA LYS A 59 0.42 -22.74 1.28
C LYS A 59 1.25 -23.72 2.13
N GLY A 60 1.22 -23.53 3.43
CA GLY A 60 1.97 -24.33 4.41
C GLY A 60 3.35 -23.77 4.74
N MET A 61 3.77 -22.64 4.11
CA MET A 61 5.02 -21.93 4.39
C MET A 61 4.78 -20.62 5.14
N GLU A 62 3.56 -20.40 5.62
CA GLU A 62 3.17 -19.17 6.30
C GLU A 62 3.87 -19.03 7.65
N ASN A 63 4.50 -17.89 7.87
CA ASN A 63 4.95 -17.46 9.17
C ASN A 63 3.92 -16.48 9.76
N ARG A 64 3.27 -16.87 10.86
CA ARG A 64 2.23 -16.05 11.50
C ARG A 64 2.76 -14.78 12.15
N ASP A 65 4.05 -14.72 12.43
CA ASP A 65 4.71 -13.54 12.98
C ASP A 65 5.10 -12.53 11.90
N LEU A 66 4.94 -12.88 10.63
CA LEU A 66 5.29 -12.05 9.49
C LEU A 66 4.04 -11.73 8.66
N THR A 67 3.40 -10.61 9.01
CA THR A 67 2.15 -10.17 8.36
C THR A 67 2.26 -8.73 7.89
N ASN A 68 1.47 -8.37 6.87
CA ASN A 68 1.25 -6.98 6.51
C ASN A 68 0.24 -6.32 7.46
N ALA A 69 0.02 -5.01 7.31
CA ALA A 69 -0.92 -4.25 8.12
C ALA A 69 -2.39 -4.71 7.99
N GLY A 70 -2.72 -5.46 6.95
CA GLY A 70 -4.02 -6.10 6.75
C GLY A 70 -4.15 -7.47 7.42
N GLY A 71 -3.12 -7.94 8.13
CA GLY A 71 -3.10 -9.25 8.79
C GLY A 71 -2.85 -10.44 7.86
N GLN A 72 -2.49 -10.19 6.61
CA GLN A 72 -2.16 -11.25 5.65
C GLN A 72 -0.70 -11.67 5.83
N CYS A 73 -0.43 -12.97 5.87
CA CYS A 73 0.95 -13.49 5.87
C CYS A 73 1.69 -13.07 4.60
N ILE A 74 2.92 -12.66 4.79
CA ILE A 74 3.83 -12.21 3.73
C ILE A 74 5.16 -12.93 3.84
N THR A 75 6.01 -12.79 2.83
CA THR A 75 7.42 -13.14 2.89
C THR A 75 8.28 -11.90 3.08
N ALA A 76 9.51 -12.09 3.51
CA ALA A 76 10.54 -11.05 3.57
C ALA A 76 11.58 -11.33 2.49
N LEU A 77 11.86 -10.34 1.65
CA LEU A 77 12.87 -10.45 0.62
C LEU A 77 14.29 -10.38 1.23
N PRO A 78 15.31 -10.95 0.58
CA PRO A 78 16.69 -10.76 1.01
C PRO A 78 17.04 -9.27 1.13
N GLY A 79 17.58 -8.86 2.28
CA GLY A 79 17.88 -7.46 2.58
C GLY A 79 16.70 -6.67 3.19
N SER A 80 15.57 -7.31 3.44
CA SER A 80 14.46 -6.70 4.17
C SER A 80 14.85 -6.36 5.61
N ALA A 81 14.13 -5.41 6.20
CA ALA A 81 14.27 -5.02 7.60
C ALA A 81 12.90 -4.94 8.27
N THR A 82 12.81 -5.46 9.49
CA THR A 82 11.64 -5.32 10.36
C THR A 82 11.98 -4.42 11.54
N PHE A 83 11.00 -3.64 11.97
CA PHE A 83 11.13 -2.66 13.04
C PHE A 83 9.76 -2.43 13.68
N ASP A 84 9.74 -1.74 14.82
CA ASP A 84 8.50 -1.42 15.50
C ASP A 84 7.65 -0.37 14.76
N SER A 85 6.40 -0.22 15.17
CA SER A 85 5.47 0.73 14.56
C SER A 85 5.92 2.18 14.74
N ALA A 86 6.61 2.52 15.82
CA ALA A 86 7.11 3.87 16.05
C ALA A 86 8.15 4.26 14.98
N MET A 87 9.09 3.36 14.69
CA MET A 87 10.06 3.56 13.61
C MET A 87 9.37 3.62 12.25
N SER A 88 8.41 2.73 11.99
CA SER A 88 7.66 2.70 10.74
C SER A 88 6.96 4.04 10.46
N PHE A 89 6.21 4.55 11.42
CA PHE A 89 5.54 5.85 11.29
C PHE A 89 6.51 7.02 11.27
N SER A 90 7.67 6.92 11.91
CA SER A 90 8.73 7.93 11.79
C SER A 90 9.29 8.00 10.37
N ILE A 91 9.47 6.86 9.70
CA ILE A 91 9.88 6.81 8.28
C ILE A 91 8.81 7.46 7.38
N ILE A 92 7.53 7.15 7.62
CA ILE A 92 6.41 7.73 6.86
C ILE A 92 6.37 9.26 7.05
N ARG A 93 6.30 9.72 8.30
CA ARG A 93 6.22 11.15 8.66
C ARG A 93 7.47 11.92 8.27
N GLY A 94 8.62 11.27 8.25
CA GLY A 94 9.90 11.86 7.83
C GLY A 94 10.02 12.08 6.33
N GLY A 95 9.01 11.73 5.53
CA GLY A 95 9.00 11.95 4.07
C GLY A 95 9.89 10.97 3.31
N HIS A 96 10.19 9.81 3.89
CA HIS A 96 11.04 8.80 3.24
C HIS A 96 10.26 7.87 2.32
N LEU A 97 8.93 7.87 2.40
CA LEU A 97 8.06 7.08 1.54
C LEU A 97 7.85 7.81 0.21
N ASP A 98 8.23 7.18 -0.91
CA ASP A 98 8.10 7.81 -2.22
C ASP A 98 6.64 7.84 -2.67
N ILE A 99 5.94 6.71 -2.55
CA ILE A 99 4.55 6.59 -2.99
C ILE A 99 3.74 5.82 -1.95
N THR A 100 2.54 6.31 -1.67
CA THR A 100 1.48 5.50 -1.04
C THR A 100 0.32 5.34 -2.00
N VAL A 101 -0.19 4.10 -2.11
CA VAL A 101 -1.38 3.77 -2.90
C VAL A 101 -2.47 3.37 -1.93
N LEU A 102 -3.55 4.12 -1.87
CA LEU A 102 -4.65 3.92 -0.94
C LEU A 102 -5.95 3.61 -1.67
N GLY A 103 -6.76 2.71 -1.13
CA GLY A 103 -8.18 2.65 -1.47
C GLY A 103 -8.89 3.90 -0.97
N GLY A 104 -9.98 4.30 -1.62
CA GLY A 104 -10.76 5.47 -1.24
C GLY A 104 -12.24 5.17 -1.16
N LEU A 105 -12.92 5.81 -0.21
CA LEU A 105 -14.39 5.84 -0.14
C LEU A 105 -14.93 6.98 -0.99
N GLN A 106 -14.31 8.16 -0.90
CA GLN A 106 -14.62 9.34 -1.70
C GLN A 106 -13.35 10.14 -1.98
N VAL A 107 -13.28 10.72 -3.16
CA VAL A 107 -12.25 11.68 -3.55
C VAL A 107 -12.92 12.80 -4.35
N ASP A 108 -12.56 14.04 -4.08
CA ASP A 108 -13.08 15.18 -4.84
C ASP A 108 -12.25 15.44 -6.12
N GLU A 109 -12.72 16.37 -6.94
CA GLU A 109 -12.05 16.75 -8.20
C GLU A 109 -10.65 17.34 -8.02
N ARG A 110 -10.29 17.75 -6.80
CA ARG A 110 -8.96 18.25 -6.43
C ARG A 110 -8.06 17.17 -5.86
N GLY A 111 -8.56 15.92 -5.77
CA GLY A 111 -7.84 14.79 -5.20
C GLY A 111 -7.85 14.73 -3.67
N ILE A 112 -8.75 15.45 -3.02
CA ILE A 112 -8.89 15.40 -1.55
C ILE A 112 -9.66 14.14 -1.18
N LEU A 113 -9.04 13.29 -0.36
CA LEU A 113 -9.56 11.99 0.07
C LEU A 113 -10.38 12.11 1.36
N ALA A 114 -11.59 11.57 1.35
CA ALA A 114 -12.40 11.32 2.54
C ALA A 114 -12.60 9.81 2.70
N ASN A 115 -11.95 9.21 3.72
CA ASN A 115 -11.78 7.74 3.81
C ASN A 115 -12.05 7.16 5.20
N TRP A 116 -12.75 7.87 6.09
CA TRP A 116 -12.92 7.40 7.46
C TRP A 116 -14.32 6.91 7.81
N MET A 117 -15.34 7.31 7.03
CA MET A 117 -16.72 6.88 7.24
C MET A 117 -17.56 6.91 5.96
N VAL A 118 -18.59 6.09 5.94
CA VAL A 118 -19.71 6.20 5.01
C VAL A 118 -20.95 6.59 5.85
N PRO A 119 -21.49 7.82 5.69
CA PRO A 119 -22.62 8.31 6.49
C PRO A 119 -23.79 7.31 6.49
N GLY A 120 -24.29 6.98 7.68
CA GLY A 120 -25.41 6.06 7.86
C GLY A 120 -25.14 4.58 7.60
N LYS A 121 -23.91 4.20 7.24
CA LYS A 121 -23.56 2.80 6.92
C LYS A 121 -22.43 2.25 7.80
N MET A 122 -21.29 2.89 7.82
CA MET A 122 -20.14 2.38 8.56
C MET A 122 -19.14 3.48 8.92
N VAL A 123 -18.38 3.23 9.98
CA VAL A 123 -17.25 4.07 10.41
C VAL A 123 -16.03 3.18 10.58
N PRO A 124 -15.33 2.79 9.50
CA PRO A 124 -14.16 1.93 9.60
C PRO A 124 -12.97 2.61 10.30
N GLY A 125 -13.01 3.93 10.42
CA GLY A 125 -11.88 4.72 10.90
C GLY A 125 -10.83 4.95 9.81
N MET A 126 -9.81 5.73 10.12
CA MET A 126 -8.78 6.11 9.16
C MET A 126 -7.50 5.28 9.24
N GLY A 127 -7.29 4.54 10.34
CA GLY A 127 -6.05 3.79 10.55
C GLY A 127 -4.80 4.66 10.35
N GLY A 128 -3.80 4.15 9.64
CA GLY A 128 -2.58 4.87 9.27
C GLY A 128 -2.72 5.82 8.07
N ALA A 129 -3.91 5.94 7.48
CA ALA A 129 -4.09 6.68 6.22
C ALA A 129 -3.71 8.17 6.34
N MET A 130 -3.98 8.81 7.48
CA MET A 130 -3.60 10.22 7.70
C MET A 130 -2.09 10.42 7.61
N ASP A 131 -1.32 9.55 8.24
CA ASP A 131 0.14 9.63 8.23
C ASP A 131 0.69 9.35 6.82
N LEU A 132 0.13 8.34 6.15
CA LEU A 132 0.51 7.96 4.79
C LEU A 132 0.24 9.10 3.79
N VAL A 133 -0.94 9.71 3.84
CA VAL A 133 -1.33 10.82 2.95
C VAL A 133 -0.48 12.07 3.21
N THR A 134 -0.11 12.33 4.46
CA THR A 134 0.65 13.52 4.83
C THR A 134 2.15 13.32 4.61
N GLY A 135 2.67 12.13 4.86
CA GLY A 135 4.10 11.84 4.87
C GLY A 135 4.68 11.36 3.54
N ALA A 136 3.89 10.69 2.69
CA ALA A 136 4.39 10.21 1.40
C ALA A 136 4.62 11.38 0.43
N LYS A 137 5.67 11.29 -0.39
CA LYS A 137 5.97 12.28 -1.43
C LYS A 137 4.89 12.34 -2.51
N ARG A 138 4.24 11.22 -2.79
CA ARG A 138 3.14 11.09 -3.75
C ARG A 138 2.06 10.17 -3.22
N VAL A 139 0.81 10.58 -3.37
CA VAL A 139 -0.37 9.80 -2.99
C VAL A 139 -1.15 9.42 -4.25
N ILE A 140 -1.50 8.15 -4.37
CA ILE A 140 -2.36 7.65 -5.45
C ILE A 140 -3.59 7.01 -4.80
N VAL A 141 -4.78 7.46 -5.18
CA VAL A 141 -6.04 6.85 -4.75
C VAL A 141 -6.51 5.86 -5.80
N ALA A 142 -6.68 4.60 -5.39
CA ALA A 142 -7.11 3.49 -6.23
C ALA A 142 -8.55 3.11 -5.92
N MET A 143 -9.48 3.50 -6.77
CA MET A 143 -10.91 3.20 -6.62
C MET A 143 -11.59 3.12 -7.99
N THR A 144 -12.73 2.42 -8.04
CA THR A 144 -13.59 2.47 -9.22
C THR A 144 -14.30 3.82 -9.27
N HIS A 145 -14.37 4.40 -10.45
CA HIS A 145 -15.15 5.62 -10.68
C HIS A 145 -16.59 5.25 -10.99
N THR A 146 -17.52 5.79 -10.21
CA THR A 146 -18.97 5.54 -10.36
C THR A 146 -19.73 6.83 -10.53
#